data_f525bc38ffd12ef6dbaf8c2c4d38499a
#
_entry.id   f525bc38ffd12ef6dbaf8c2c4d38499a
#
_cell.length_a   1.000
_cell.length_b   1.000
_cell.length_c   1.000
_cell.angle_alpha   90.00
_cell.angle_beta   90.00
_cell.angle_gamma   90.00
#
_symmetry.space_group_name_H-M   'P 1'
#
loop_
_entity.id
_entity.type
_entity.pdbx_description
1 polymer ?
#
loop_
_entity_poly.entity_id
_entity_poly.type
_entity_poly.pdbx_seq_one_letter_code
_entity_poly.pdbx_strand_id
1 'polypeptide(L)'
;MYAQLLTIVHMSIRYKVFVEGHDMQRVMGTVGVLGLETTSNDIMEVWKYLGVEAARKCIMSEIHKTMSSHGMSIDARHTMLLADCMTSKVPNPSPQCRNAILLSPGVSEYGFPV
;
A
#
# COMPACT_ATOMS: atom_id res chain seq x y z
N MET A 1 5.21 -8.05 -8.09
CA MET A 1 3.80 -8.44 -8.35
C MET A 1 2.92 -7.56 -7.49
N TYR A 2 2.10 -6.72 -8.09
CA TYR A 2 1.21 -5.81 -7.37
C TYR A 2 -0.13 -6.50 -7.19
N ALA A 3 -0.55 -6.68 -5.95
CA ALA A 3 -1.84 -7.28 -5.63
C ALA A 3 -2.77 -6.22 -5.02
N GLN A 4 -3.97 -6.14 -5.52
CA GLN A 4 -5.02 -5.29 -4.99
C GLN A 4 -6.10 -6.18 -4.36
N LEU A 5 -6.45 -5.88 -3.13
CA LEU A 5 -7.54 -6.54 -2.44
C LEU A 5 -8.80 -5.67 -2.63
N LEU A 6 -9.81 -6.27 -3.24
CA LEU A 6 -11.05 -5.58 -3.54
C LEU A 6 -12.21 -6.31 -2.89
N THR A 7 -13.10 -5.56 -2.28
CA THR A 7 -14.32 -6.11 -1.69
C THR A 7 -15.49 -5.86 -2.63
N ILE A 8 -16.13 -6.92 -3.06
CA ILE A 8 -17.32 -6.88 -3.90
C ILE A 8 -18.53 -7.23 -3.04
N VAL A 9 -19.59 -6.42 -3.14
CA VAL A 9 -20.87 -6.71 -2.50
C VAL A 9 -21.86 -7.20 -3.54
N HIS A 10 -22.36 -8.41 -3.36
CA HIS A 10 -23.43 -8.98 -4.14
C HIS A 10 -24.50 -9.55 -3.21
N MET A 11 -25.71 -9.01 -3.24
CA MET A 11 -26.87 -9.47 -2.46
C MET A 11 -26.57 -9.82 -0.98
N SER A 12 -26.00 -8.87 -0.23
CA SER A 12 -25.63 -9.00 1.18
C SER A 12 -24.43 -9.92 1.51
N ILE A 13 -23.79 -10.51 0.52
CA ILE A 13 -22.56 -11.30 0.71
C ILE A 13 -21.37 -10.47 0.28
N ARG A 14 -20.35 -10.37 1.14
CA ARG A 14 -19.09 -9.69 0.84
C ARG A 14 -18.05 -10.70 0.37
N TYR A 15 -17.53 -10.49 -0.82
CA TYR A 15 -16.44 -11.28 -1.38
C TYR A 15 -15.15 -10.46 -1.36
N LYS A 16 -14.04 -11.08 -0.98
CA LYS A 16 -12.71 -10.50 -1.13
C LYS A 16 -12.08 -11.10 -2.38
N VAL A 17 -11.71 -10.25 -3.31
CA VAL A 17 -11.10 -10.65 -4.58
C VAL A 17 -9.70 -10.04 -4.65
N PHE A 18 -8.73 -10.83 -5.05
CA PHE A 18 -7.38 -10.36 -5.35
C PHE A 18 -7.25 -10.11 -6.84
N VAL A 19 -6.77 -8.94 -7.19
CA VAL A 19 -6.51 -8.54 -8.57
C VAL A 19 -5.03 -8.21 -8.70
N GLU A 20 -4.39 -8.78 -9.71
CA GLU A 20 -3.01 -8.47 -10.05
C GLU A 20 -2.99 -7.46 -11.20
N GLY A 21 -2.18 -6.40 -11.04
CA GLY A 21 -2.03 -5.37 -12.06
C GLY A 21 -1.81 -3.99 -11.48
N HIS A 22 -1.73 -3.03 -12.36
CA HIS A 22 -1.68 -1.61 -12.07
C HIS A 22 -3.04 -0.97 -12.32
N ASP A 23 -3.21 0.27 -11.87
CA ASP A 23 -4.40 1.08 -12.15
C ASP A 23 -5.52 0.94 -11.11
N MET A 24 -5.16 1.22 -9.85
CA MET A 24 -6.07 1.21 -8.71
C MET A 24 -7.34 2.05 -8.95
N GLN A 25 -7.23 3.17 -9.67
CA GLN A 25 -8.36 4.05 -9.94
C GLN A 25 -9.47 3.35 -10.74
N ARG A 26 -9.10 2.57 -11.76
CA ARG A 26 -10.06 1.83 -12.59
C ARG A 26 -10.74 0.72 -11.79
N VAL A 27 -9.97 0.05 -10.94
CA VAL A 27 -10.50 -1.00 -10.06
C VAL A 27 -11.53 -0.42 -9.08
N MET A 28 -11.22 0.69 -8.43
CA MET A 28 -12.15 1.37 -7.52
C MET A 28 -13.41 1.90 -8.21
N GLY A 29 -13.32 2.27 -9.49
CA GLY A 29 -14.44 2.73 -10.31
C GLY A 29 -15.31 1.63 -10.90
N THR A 30 -14.99 0.36 -10.68
CA THR A 30 -15.77 -0.76 -11.22
C THR A 30 -17.08 -0.92 -10.45
N VAL A 31 -18.16 -1.15 -11.19
CA VAL A 31 -19.48 -1.35 -10.60
C VAL A 31 -19.49 -2.59 -9.70
N GLY A 32 -20.00 -2.44 -8.49
CA GLY A 32 -20.06 -3.52 -7.49
C GLY A 32 -18.87 -3.58 -6.54
N VAL A 33 -17.83 -2.78 -6.77
CA VAL A 33 -16.66 -2.70 -5.90
C VAL A 33 -16.88 -1.65 -4.81
N LEU A 34 -16.56 -1.99 -3.56
CA LEU A 34 -16.49 -1.03 -2.47
C LEU A 34 -15.12 -0.34 -2.49
N GLY A 35 -15.03 0.82 -3.13
CA GLY A 35 -13.80 1.60 -3.25
C GLY A 35 -13.17 1.96 -1.89
N LEU A 36 -13.99 2.16 -0.85
CA LEU A 36 -13.52 2.47 0.50
C LEU A 36 -12.79 1.32 1.19
N GLU A 37 -13.12 0.07 0.83
CA GLU A 37 -12.49 -1.13 1.39
C GLU A 37 -11.40 -1.70 0.45
N THR A 38 -11.19 -1.07 -0.70
CA THR A 38 -10.15 -1.48 -1.64
C THR A 38 -8.78 -1.05 -1.14
N THR A 39 -7.86 -2.00 -1.06
CA THR A 39 -6.47 -1.75 -0.65
C THR A 39 -5.51 -2.21 -1.71
N SER A 40 -4.38 -1.53 -1.84
CA SER A 40 -3.29 -1.90 -2.74
C SER A 40 -2.00 -1.99 -1.96
N ASN A 41 -1.09 -2.86 -2.39
CA ASN A 41 0.28 -2.91 -1.89
C ASN A 41 1.23 -1.97 -2.66
N ASP A 42 0.75 -1.33 -3.74
CA ASP A 42 1.51 -0.30 -4.45
C ASP A 42 1.36 1.05 -3.74
N ILE A 43 2.38 1.39 -2.95
CA ILE A 43 2.42 2.63 -2.16
C ILE A 43 2.36 3.87 -3.06
N MET A 44 2.94 3.81 -4.26
CA MET A 44 2.97 4.95 -5.18
C MET A 44 1.60 5.24 -5.79
N GLU A 45 0.84 4.21 -6.15
CA GLU A 45 -0.54 4.37 -6.59
C GLU A 45 -1.43 4.88 -5.47
N VAL A 46 -1.33 4.28 -4.29
CA VAL A 46 -2.09 4.74 -3.11
C VAL A 46 -1.81 6.20 -2.82
N TRP A 47 -0.54 6.61 -2.84
CA TRP A 47 -0.16 7.99 -2.61
C TRP A 47 -0.71 8.95 -3.68
N LYS A 48 -0.65 8.54 -4.95
CA LYS A 48 -1.12 9.35 -6.08
C LYS A 48 -2.63 9.62 -6.05
N TYR A 49 -3.42 8.62 -5.66
CA TYR A 49 -4.89 8.70 -5.72
C TYR A 49 -5.55 9.00 -4.38
N LEU A 50 -5.01 8.51 -3.28
CA LEU A 50 -5.58 8.63 -1.94
C LEU A 50 -4.80 9.58 -1.02
N GLY A 51 -3.60 9.99 -1.44
CA GLY A 51 -2.78 10.95 -0.71
C GLY A 51 -1.81 10.33 0.29
N VAL A 52 -1.05 11.20 0.97
CA VAL A 52 0.08 10.82 1.83
C VAL A 52 -0.33 10.01 3.06
N GLU A 53 -1.48 10.31 3.65
CA GLU A 53 -1.96 9.59 4.83
C GLU A 53 -2.34 8.14 4.52
N ALA A 54 -2.92 7.91 3.35
CA ALA A 54 -3.23 6.56 2.89
C ALA A 54 -1.94 5.77 2.59
N ALA A 55 -0.97 6.40 1.94
CA ALA A 55 0.34 5.81 1.68
C ALA A 55 1.06 5.46 2.99
N ARG A 56 1.03 6.35 3.99
CA ARG A 56 1.58 6.11 5.33
C ARG A 56 0.97 4.84 5.97
N LYS A 57 -0.35 4.74 5.94
CA LYS A 57 -1.06 3.56 6.47
C LYS A 57 -0.73 2.28 5.68
N CYS A 58 -0.58 2.39 4.37
CA CYS A 58 -0.18 1.28 3.51
C CYS A 58 1.21 0.77 3.91
N ILE A 59 2.21 1.66 4.06
CA ILE A 59 3.56 1.32 4.51
C ILE A 59 3.52 0.59 5.86
N MET A 60 2.82 1.12 6.84
CA MET A 60 2.70 0.50 8.16
C MET A 60 2.10 -0.91 8.09
N SER A 61 1.05 -1.08 7.28
CA SER A 61 0.38 -2.36 7.09
C SER A 61 1.29 -3.40 6.45
N GLU A 62 2.03 -3.02 5.42
CA GLU A 62 2.95 -3.93 4.72
C GLU A 62 4.14 -4.33 5.60
N ILE A 63 4.72 -3.39 6.37
CA ILE A 63 5.76 -3.71 7.35
C ILE A 63 5.22 -4.69 8.39
N HIS A 64 4.02 -4.43 8.93
CA HIS A 64 3.43 -5.29 9.94
C HIS A 64 3.15 -6.71 9.41
N LYS A 65 2.63 -6.83 8.20
CA LYS A 65 2.41 -8.14 7.54
C LYS A 65 3.71 -8.91 7.39
N THR A 66 4.75 -8.23 6.88
CA THR A 66 6.07 -8.85 6.66
C THR A 66 6.68 -9.33 7.96
N MET A 67 6.69 -8.49 9.00
CA MET A 67 7.27 -8.87 10.29
C MET A 67 6.49 -9.99 10.96
N SER A 68 5.16 -9.96 10.89
CA SER A 68 4.31 -11.03 11.41
C SER A 68 4.54 -12.36 10.70
N SER A 69 4.77 -12.34 9.38
CA SER A 69 5.07 -13.55 8.60
C SER A 69 6.39 -14.20 9.00
N HIS A 70 7.35 -13.42 9.50
CA HIS A 70 8.61 -13.89 10.06
C HIS A 70 8.56 -14.22 11.56
N GLY A 71 7.37 -14.17 12.17
CA GLY A 71 7.18 -14.46 13.59
C GLY A 71 7.70 -13.38 14.54
N MET A 72 8.00 -12.20 14.02
CA MET A 72 8.47 -11.06 14.81
C MET A 72 7.31 -10.12 15.15
N SER A 73 7.16 -9.78 16.43
CA SER A 73 6.25 -8.73 16.87
C SER A 73 7.02 -7.42 17.06
N ILE A 74 6.60 -6.38 16.35
CA ILE A 74 7.17 -5.04 16.47
C ILE A 74 6.12 -4.11 17.04
N ASP A 75 6.54 -3.23 17.97
CA ASP A 75 5.66 -2.20 18.50
C ASP A 75 5.26 -1.24 17.38
N ALA A 76 3.97 -0.92 17.31
CA ALA A 76 3.40 -0.02 16.31
C ALA A 76 4.08 1.35 16.27
N ARG A 77 4.67 1.81 17.37
CA ARG A 77 5.39 3.09 17.45
C ARG A 77 6.60 3.13 16.53
N HIS A 78 7.34 2.03 16.41
CA HIS A 78 8.52 1.95 15.54
C HIS A 78 8.10 1.97 14.06
N THR A 79 7.05 1.25 13.71
CA THR A 79 6.52 1.26 12.33
C THR A 79 5.91 2.61 11.97
N MET A 80 5.26 3.29 12.91
CA MET A 80 4.77 4.67 12.72
C MET A 80 5.91 5.64 12.44
N LEU A 81 6.97 5.63 13.27
CA LEU A 81 8.12 6.51 13.08
C LEU A 81 8.79 6.29 11.74
N LEU A 82 8.96 5.03 11.34
CA LEU A 82 9.53 4.69 10.04
C LEU A 82 8.67 5.20 8.88
N ALA A 83 7.35 4.98 8.93
CA ALA A 83 6.41 5.46 7.92
C ALA A 83 6.41 7.00 7.86
N ASP A 84 6.48 7.69 8.99
CA ASP A 84 6.56 9.15 9.06
C ASP A 84 7.86 9.68 8.42
N CYS A 85 8.99 9.04 8.68
CA CYS A 85 10.25 9.38 8.04
C CYS A 85 10.21 9.19 6.52
N MET A 86 9.56 8.12 6.06
CA MET A 86 9.42 7.81 4.62
C MET A 86 8.49 8.80 3.90
N THR A 87 7.45 9.26 4.57
CA THR A 87 6.45 10.17 3.99
C THR A 87 6.75 11.65 4.19
N SER A 88 7.58 12.02 5.18
CA SER A 88 7.84 13.42 5.55
C SER A 88 8.59 14.24 4.49
N LYS A 89 9.34 13.61 3.61
CA LYS A 89 10.16 14.27 2.58
C LYS A 89 9.48 14.37 1.21
N VAL A 90 8.16 14.20 1.15
CA VAL A 90 7.39 14.11 -0.10
C VAL A 90 6.51 15.34 -0.30
N PRO A 91 7.06 16.50 -0.75
CA PRO A 91 6.23 17.64 -1.16
C PRO A 91 5.64 17.50 -2.56
N ASN A 92 6.12 16.58 -3.40
CA ASN A 92 5.63 16.34 -4.76
C ASN A 92 6.05 14.95 -5.25
N PRO A 93 5.32 14.33 -6.20
CA PRO A 93 5.68 13.05 -6.81
C PRO A 93 6.94 13.18 -7.69
N SER A 94 8.02 13.66 -7.12
CA SER A 94 9.29 13.72 -7.84
C SER A 94 9.95 12.34 -7.83
N PRO A 95 10.78 12.02 -8.82
CA PRO A 95 11.54 10.76 -8.88
C PRO A 95 12.38 10.48 -7.64
N GLN A 96 12.69 11.52 -6.85
CA GLN A 96 13.46 11.43 -5.62
C GLN A 96 12.70 10.71 -4.49
N CYS A 97 11.35 10.78 -4.46
CA CYS A 97 10.54 10.07 -3.48
C CYS A 97 10.51 8.56 -3.76
N ARG A 98 10.50 8.17 -5.02
CA ARG A 98 10.67 6.79 -5.43
C ARG A 98 11.99 6.22 -4.88
N ASN A 99 13.08 6.99 -4.99
CA ASN A 99 14.39 6.56 -4.52
C ASN A 99 14.48 6.49 -2.99
N ALA A 100 13.79 7.36 -2.24
CA ALA A 100 13.77 7.31 -0.77
C ALA A 100 13.03 6.07 -0.25
N ILE A 101 11.95 5.66 -0.92
CA ILE A 101 11.21 4.43 -0.61
C ILE A 101 12.02 3.20 -1.05
N LEU A 102 12.69 3.25 -2.20
CA LEU A 102 13.52 2.17 -2.73
C LEU A 102 14.84 1.97 -1.96
N LEU A 103 15.34 3.01 -1.29
CA LEU A 103 16.57 2.94 -0.48
C LEU A 103 16.30 2.47 0.95
N SER A 104 15.06 2.27 1.34
CA SER A 104 14.75 1.59 2.61
C SER A 104 15.10 0.11 2.48
N PRO A 105 16.02 -0.41 3.31
CA PRO A 105 16.58 -1.76 3.12
C PRO A 105 15.57 -2.91 3.27
N GLY A 106 14.32 -2.63 3.57
CA GLY A 106 13.26 -3.64 3.65
C GLY A 106 12.34 -3.70 2.44
N VAL A 107 12.38 -2.72 1.53
CA VAL A 107 11.45 -2.64 0.39
C VAL A 107 12.10 -3.10 -0.91
N SER A 108 13.44 -3.09 -1.01
CA SER A 108 14.14 -3.48 -2.22
C SER A 108 14.10 -5.00 -2.50
N GLU A 109 13.82 -5.81 -1.49
CA GLU A 109 13.78 -7.28 -1.63
C GLU A 109 12.45 -7.80 -2.19
N TYR A 110 11.43 -6.95 -2.26
CA TYR A 110 10.09 -7.28 -2.79
C TYR A 110 9.83 -6.78 -4.21
N GLY A 111 10.87 -6.77 -5.05
CA GLY A 111 10.72 -6.79 -6.50
C GLY A 111 9.95 -5.61 -7.11
N PHE A 112 10.27 -4.37 -6.72
CA PHE A 112 9.92 -3.23 -7.56
C PHE A 112 10.81 -3.27 -8.80
N PRO A 113 10.29 -3.49 -10.01
CA PRO A 113 11.11 -3.40 -11.20
C PRO A 113 11.63 -1.96 -11.31
N VAL A 114 12.94 -1.85 -11.50
CA VAL A 114 13.69 -0.64 -11.79
C VAL A 114 13.20 -0.03 -13.11
#